data_8b53847f896126df9423ff6c915bed54
#
_entry.id   8b53847f896126df9423ff6c915bed54
#
_cell.length_a   1.000
_cell.length_b   1.000
_cell.length_c   1.000
_cell.angle_alpha   90.00
_cell.angle_beta   90.00
_cell.angle_gamma   90.00
#
_symmetry.space_group_name_H-M   'P 1'
#
loop_
_entity.id
_entity.type
_entity.pdbx_description
1 polymer ?
#
loop_
_entity_poly.entity_id
_entity_poly.type
_entity_poly.pdbx_seq_one_letter_code
_entity_poly.pdbx_strand_id
1 'polypeptide(L)'
;MPDEFSPLLAALARHSATGPAPMHMPGHKRNTALAPYLDALGAAFDITEIHGFDDLHEAEGILKDSMVHAARLWGAENSFFLVNGSTCGILAGIRAAASRGGKVILSRGCHKSVYHALELCEAVPVYLAPPVDESFGVLASITTEQVRAALSAHPDAKLLVLTSPTYEGVISDLSAICAAAHAAGVPVLVDEAHGAHLGLAPGWPAGAVAAGADVVIQSLHKTLPSLTQTGILHQQGDLIPAEALARQLGIFETSSPSYLLMASMDGCVDLLEHKGEELFADWQSALAAFDEAIQPLTRLRVLCHGADSIQNHPAFFAHDPGKLVISTRGTALTGPGLMARLREEFSIELEMASGDWVIAMTGLGDTAQNLLQLARALVAIDHSLAACPLPPAPQALPLPPVVLPVSSALEQPFEERAFAACDGRICAEYVWAYPPGIPLIVPGERVDRSFLACCARLTRQGVRLHSTGGAMPQTLRVLSTDSNSTKGA
;
A
#
# COMPACT_ATOMS: atom_id res chain seq x y z
N MET A 1 1.08 32.25 -16.75
CA MET A 1 0.60 31.57 -15.53
C MET A 1 -0.61 30.64 -15.76
N PRO A 2 -1.71 30.98 -16.46
CA PRO A 2 -2.76 29.98 -16.74
C PRO A 2 -2.31 28.82 -17.65
N ASP A 3 -1.32 29.04 -18.49
CA ASP A 3 -0.81 28.03 -19.45
C ASP A 3 0.23 27.06 -18.83
N GLU A 4 0.54 27.23 -17.53
CA GLU A 4 1.46 26.37 -16.77
C GLU A 4 0.72 25.38 -15.83
N PHE A 5 -0.61 25.45 -15.81
CA PHE A 5 -1.44 24.62 -14.92
C PHE A 5 -2.18 23.55 -15.73
N SER A 6 -2.36 22.38 -15.13
CA SER A 6 -3.27 21.35 -15.65
C SER A 6 -4.69 21.88 -15.81
N PRO A 7 -5.52 21.24 -16.67
CA PRO A 7 -6.85 21.76 -17.01
C PRO A 7 -7.74 22.07 -15.79
N LEU A 8 -7.81 21.16 -14.82
CA LEU A 8 -8.62 21.35 -13.61
C LEU A 8 -8.06 22.46 -12.73
N LEU A 9 -6.75 22.50 -12.50
CA LEU A 9 -6.12 23.54 -11.69
C LEU A 9 -6.29 24.91 -12.32
N ALA A 10 -6.14 25.02 -13.65
CA ALA A 10 -6.38 26.26 -14.40
C ALA A 10 -7.85 26.72 -14.29
N ALA A 11 -8.81 25.80 -14.33
CA ALA A 11 -10.23 26.12 -14.14
C ALA A 11 -10.50 26.64 -12.73
N LEU A 12 -9.96 26.01 -11.69
CA LEU A 12 -10.07 26.44 -10.30
C LEU A 12 -9.44 27.83 -10.08
N ALA A 13 -8.27 28.10 -10.67
CA ALA A 13 -7.60 29.39 -10.59
C ALA A 13 -8.44 30.51 -11.22
N ARG A 14 -9.01 30.27 -12.41
CA ARG A 14 -9.94 31.24 -13.06
C ARG A 14 -11.18 31.46 -12.22
N HIS A 15 -11.81 30.41 -11.71
CA HIS A 15 -12.98 30.51 -10.86
C HIS A 15 -12.70 31.27 -9.56
N SER A 16 -11.54 31.02 -8.92
CA SER A 16 -11.12 31.75 -7.72
C SER A 16 -10.96 33.26 -7.98
N ALA A 17 -10.39 33.63 -9.15
CA ALA A 17 -10.13 35.01 -9.50
C ALA A 17 -11.41 35.83 -9.90
N THR A 18 -12.36 35.16 -10.57
CA THR A 18 -13.50 35.83 -11.22
C THR A 18 -14.86 35.20 -10.91
N GLY A 19 -14.89 34.19 -10.05
CA GLY A 19 -16.09 33.42 -9.78
C GLY A 19 -17.23 34.21 -9.17
N PRO A 20 -18.48 33.76 -9.34
CA PRO A 20 -19.65 34.36 -8.77
C PRO A 20 -19.66 34.30 -7.23
N ALA A 21 -20.58 35.06 -6.61
CA ALA A 21 -20.77 35.01 -5.16
C ALA A 21 -21.12 33.59 -4.73
N PRO A 22 -20.40 32.99 -3.74
CA PRO A 22 -20.49 31.59 -3.41
C PRO A 22 -21.70 31.26 -2.54
N MET A 23 -22.90 31.13 -3.12
CA MET A 23 -24.12 30.70 -2.43
C MET A 23 -24.24 29.18 -2.35
N HIS A 24 -23.14 28.47 -2.59
CA HIS A 24 -22.98 27.01 -2.52
C HIS A 24 -22.03 26.61 -1.37
N MET A 25 -21.89 25.32 -1.10
CA MET A 25 -20.82 24.77 -0.22
C MET A 25 -19.43 24.98 -0.85
N PRO A 26 -18.34 24.99 -0.08
CA PRO A 26 -18.25 24.83 1.37
C PRO A 26 -18.70 26.05 2.18
N GLY A 27 -18.93 25.84 3.50
CA GLY A 27 -19.44 26.86 4.41
C GLY A 27 -18.52 28.06 4.65
N HIS A 28 -17.22 27.94 4.39
CA HIS A 28 -16.26 29.06 4.51
C HIS A 28 -16.43 30.13 3.41
N LYS A 29 -17.13 29.80 2.32
CA LYS A 29 -17.45 30.76 1.23
C LYS A 29 -16.22 31.50 0.66
N ARG A 30 -15.02 30.91 0.79
CA ARG A 30 -13.72 31.53 0.44
C ARG A 30 -13.50 32.88 1.17
N ASN A 31 -14.15 33.06 2.31
CA ASN A 31 -14.02 34.26 3.14
C ASN A 31 -12.82 34.15 4.07
N THR A 32 -11.63 34.38 3.54
CA THR A 32 -10.36 34.31 4.30
C THR A 32 -10.24 35.45 5.33
N ALA A 33 -11.02 36.51 5.22
CA ALA A 33 -11.08 37.55 6.25
C ALA A 33 -11.74 37.04 7.55
N LEU A 34 -12.71 36.10 7.44
CA LEU A 34 -13.33 35.45 8.59
C LEU A 34 -12.41 34.34 9.18
N ALA A 35 -11.72 33.60 8.32
CA ALA A 35 -10.93 32.45 8.68
C ALA A 35 -9.57 32.46 7.94
N PRO A 36 -8.61 33.33 8.37
CA PRO A 36 -7.35 33.53 7.64
C PRO A 36 -6.50 32.28 7.48
N TYR A 37 -6.59 31.32 8.41
CA TYR A 37 -5.87 30.04 8.33
C TYR A 37 -6.28 29.19 7.11
N LEU A 38 -7.49 29.36 6.58
CA LEU A 38 -7.96 28.62 5.41
C LEU A 38 -7.26 29.05 4.11
N ASP A 39 -6.73 30.28 4.06
CA ASP A 39 -5.95 30.75 2.91
C ASP A 39 -4.70 29.89 2.71
N ALA A 40 -3.96 29.63 3.81
CA ALA A 40 -2.80 28.75 3.79
C ALA A 40 -3.14 27.27 3.47
N LEU A 41 -4.40 26.88 3.61
CA LEU A 41 -4.90 25.54 3.29
C LEU A 41 -5.51 25.42 1.88
N GLY A 42 -5.46 26.49 1.08
CA GLY A 42 -5.93 26.47 -0.31
C GLY A 42 -7.44 26.65 -0.48
N ALA A 43 -8.14 27.29 0.47
CA ALA A 43 -9.59 27.52 0.40
C ALA A 43 -10.06 28.27 -0.86
N ALA A 44 -9.15 28.96 -1.55
CA ALA A 44 -9.43 29.61 -2.83
C ALA A 44 -9.87 28.61 -3.92
N PHE A 45 -9.37 27.38 -3.85
CA PHE A 45 -9.65 26.27 -4.79
C PHE A 45 -10.62 25.22 -4.22
N ASP A 46 -11.08 25.40 -2.98
CA ASP A 46 -11.99 24.46 -2.34
C ASP A 46 -13.43 24.80 -2.72
N ILE A 47 -14.02 23.94 -3.53
CA ILE A 47 -15.38 24.02 -4.07
C ILE A 47 -16.07 22.66 -3.95
N THR A 48 -17.35 22.63 -4.32
CA THR A 48 -18.10 21.39 -4.53
C THR A 48 -18.48 21.25 -6.02
N GLU A 49 -19.37 20.33 -6.35
CA GLU A 49 -19.90 20.05 -7.69
C GLU A 49 -20.74 21.21 -8.21
N ILE A 50 -20.11 22.30 -8.60
CA ILE A 50 -20.77 23.49 -9.17
C ILE A 50 -20.69 23.48 -10.69
N HIS A 51 -21.55 24.27 -11.33
CA HIS A 51 -21.59 24.36 -12.78
C HIS A 51 -20.21 24.61 -13.39
N GLY A 52 -19.81 23.74 -14.34
CA GLY A 52 -18.53 23.79 -15.03
C GLY A 52 -17.38 23.02 -14.36
N PHE A 53 -17.63 22.32 -13.23
CA PHE A 53 -16.59 21.57 -12.51
C PHE A 53 -16.83 20.07 -12.38
N ASP A 54 -17.97 19.57 -12.91
CA ASP A 54 -18.25 18.14 -12.96
C ASP A 54 -18.57 17.51 -11.59
N ASP A 55 -18.96 16.25 -11.57
CA ASP A 55 -19.16 15.40 -10.39
C ASP A 55 -18.26 14.17 -10.54
N LEU A 56 -17.48 13.84 -9.50
CA LEU A 56 -16.54 12.71 -9.56
C LEU A 56 -17.21 11.37 -9.86
N HIS A 57 -18.41 11.15 -9.32
CA HIS A 57 -19.13 9.88 -9.45
C HIS A 57 -20.04 9.80 -10.67
N GLU A 58 -20.30 10.94 -11.33
CA GLU A 58 -21.07 11.07 -12.57
C GLU A 58 -20.31 11.94 -13.57
N ALA A 59 -19.03 11.70 -13.73
CA ALA A 59 -18.12 12.54 -14.50
C ALA A 59 -18.46 12.54 -15.99
N GLU A 60 -18.75 13.73 -16.54
CA GLU A 60 -19.09 13.94 -17.96
C GLU A 60 -18.20 15.00 -18.63
N GLY A 61 -17.48 15.81 -17.84
CA GLY A 61 -16.70 16.97 -18.28
C GLY A 61 -15.24 16.89 -17.87
N ILE A 62 -14.76 17.94 -17.17
CA ILE A 62 -13.34 18.15 -16.87
C ILE A 62 -12.71 17.01 -16.04
N LEU A 63 -13.45 16.42 -15.11
CA LEU A 63 -12.95 15.29 -14.32
C LEU A 63 -12.86 14.02 -15.17
N LYS A 64 -13.84 13.79 -16.05
CA LYS A 64 -13.77 12.69 -17.01
C LYS A 64 -12.57 12.82 -17.91
N ASP A 65 -12.31 14.00 -18.44
CA ASP A 65 -11.16 14.26 -19.32
C ASP A 65 -9.84 13.99 -18.58
N SER A 66 -9.72 14.45 -17.32
CA SER A 66 -8.56 14.18 -16.47
C SER A 66 -8.36 12.68 -16.22
N MET A 67 -9.42 11.93 -15.95
CA MET A 67 -9.34 10.48 -15.73
C MET A 67 -9.00 9.71 -17.02
N VAL A 68 -9.51 10.16 -18.18
CA VAL A 68 -9.14 9.61 -19.50
C VAL A 68 -7.67 9.90 -19.81
N HIS A 69 -7.18 11.08 -19.45
CA HIS A 69 -5.79 11.46 -19.59
C HIS A 69 -4.88 10.55 -18.74
N ALA A 70 -5.25 10.35 -17.47
CA ALA A 70 -4.57 9.40 -16.60
C ALA A 70 -4.58 7.97 -17.16
N ALA A 71 -5.70 7.49 -17.68
CA ALA A 71 -5.79 6.15 -18.30
C ALA A 71 -4.78 5.99 -19.44
N ARG A 72 -4.62 6.99 -20.29
CA ARG A 72 -3.63 6.97 -21.37
C ARG A 72 -2.20 6.92 -20.86
N LEU A 73 -1.89 7.68 -19.82
CA LEU A 73 -0.54 7.73 -19.26
C LEU A 73 -0.09 6.37 -18.72
N TRP A 74 -0.94 5.64 -18.02
CA TRP A 74 -0.64 4.29 -17.50
C TRP A 74 -0.96 3.16 -18.47
N GLY A 75 -1.60 3.45 -19.62
CA GLY A 75 -1.99 2.44 -20.61
C GLY A 75 -3.20 1.60 -20.19
N ALA A 76 -4.05 2.12 -19.32
CA ALA A 76 -5.29 1.48 -18.90
C ALA A 76 -6.47 1.82 -19.83
N GLU A 77 -7.52 1.01 -19.83
CA GLU A 77 -8.76 1.32 -20.53
C GLU A 77 -9.57 2.38 -19.80
N ASN A 78 -9.67 2.26 -18.49
CA ASN A 78 -10.35 3.21 -17.63
C ASN A 78 -9.50 3.54 -16.39
N SER A 79 -9.63 4.79 -15.91
CA SER A 79 -9.02 5.23 -14.64
C SER A 79 -10.05 6.01 -13.83
N PHE A 80 -9.98 5.86 -12.50
CA PHE A 80 -10.85 6.53 -11.55
C PHE A 80 -9.99 7.21 -10.48
N PHE A 81 -10.19 8.49 -10.26
CA PHE A 81 -9.54 9.20 -9.16
C PHE A 81 -10.11 8.74 -7.83
N LEU A 82 -9.23 8.57 -6.85
CA LEU A 82 -9.57 8.14 -5.49
C LEU A 82 -9.22 9.24 -4.50
N VAL A 83 -10.25 9.83 -3.89
CA VAL A 83 -10.09 10.88 -2.86
C VAL A 83 -10.15 10.34 -1.43
N ASN A 84 -10.46 9.05 -1.26
CA ASN A 84 -10.43 8.35 0.03
C ASN A 84 -9.26 7.37 0.13
N GLY A 85 -8.18 7.61 -0.62
CA GLY A 85 -6.95 6.81 -0.65
C GLY A 85 -7.14 5.47 -1.36
N SER A 86 -6.06 4.72 -1.55
CA SER A 86 -6.11 3.38 -2.14
C SER A 86 -7.01 2.41 -1.37
N THR A 87 -7.30 2.69 -0.09
CA THR A 87 -8.21 1.88 0.72
C THR A 87 -9.59 1.76 0.08
N CYS A 88 -10.20 2.87 -0.36
CA CYS A 88 -11.53 2.82 -1.01
C CYS A 88 -11.48 2.05 -2.33
N GLY A 89 -10.43 2.21 -3.12
CA GLY A 89 -10.22 1.46 -4.37
C GLY A 89 -10.10 -0.04 -4.13
N ILE A 90 -9.37 -0.47 -3.09
CA ILE A 90 -9.26 -1.89 -2.70
C ILE A 90 -10.63 -2.45 -2.27
N LEU A 91 -11.36 -1.73 -1.41
CA LEU A 91 -12.71 -2.13 -0.99
C LEU A 91 -13.65 -2.23 -2.19
N ALA A 92 -13.66 -1.23 -3.06
CA ALA A 92 -14.50 -1.17 -4.25
C ALA A 92 -14.14 -2.30 -5.25
N GLY A 93 -12.86 -2.50 -5.54
CA GLY A 93 -12.37 -3.51 -6.47
C GLY A 93 -12.71 -4.93 -6.01
N ILE A 94 -12.44 -5.26 -4.76
CA ILE A 94 -12.78 -6.59 -4.22
C ILE A 94 -14.30 -6.79 -4.20
N ARG A 95 -15.08 -5.76 -3.82
CA ARG A 95 -16.54 -5.86 -3.77
C ARG A 95 -17.17 -5.94 -5.17
N ALA A 96 -16.56 -5.35 -6.19
CA ALA A 96 -17.02 -5.45 -7.58
C ALA A 96 -16.77 -6.87 -8.15
N ALA A 97 -15.63 -7.48 -7.79
CA ALA A 97 -15.22 -8.78 -8.32
C ALA A 97 -15.79 -9.97 -7.53
N ALA A 98 -15.87 -9.87 -6.20
CA ALA A 98 -16.27 -10.97 -5.34
C ALA A 98 -17.72 -10.85 -4.90
N SER A 99 -18.53 -11.88 -5.22
CA SER A 99 -19.86 -12.04 -4.65
C SER A 99 -19.77 -12.37 -3.15
N ARG A 100 -20.86 -12.11 -2.42
CA ARG A 100 -20.97 -12.46 -0.99
C ARG A 100 -20.69 -13.95 -0.78
N GLY A 101 -19.79 -14.28 0.14
CA GLY A 101 -19.36 -15.66 0.40
C GLY A 101 -18.43 -16.26 -0.65
N GLY A 102 -18.02 -15.48 -1.66
CA GLY A 102 -17.10 -15.94 -2.70
C GLY A 102 -15.67 -16.17 -2.16
N LYS A 103 -14.95 -17.13 -2.76
CA LYS A 103 -13.54 -17.35 -2.41
C LYS A 103 -12.64 -16.33 -3.08
N VAL A 104 -11.72 -15.77 -2.28
CA VAL A 104 -10.70 -14.84 -2.75
C VAL A 104 -9.32 -15.43 -2.43
N ILE A 105 -8.52 -15.66 -3.45
CA ILE A 105 -7.10 -16.03 -3.30
C ILE A 105 -6.32 -14.73 -3.06
N LEU A 106 -5.50 -14.69 -2.01
CA LEU A 106 -4.74 -13.47 -1.69
C LEU A 106 -3.39 -13.77 -1.04
N SER A 107 -2.42 -12.87 -1.25
CA SER A 107 -1.16 -12.94 -0.52
C SER A 107 -1.38 -12.65 0.96
N ARG A 108 -0.76 -13.45 1.85
CA ARG A 108 -0.78 -13.18 3.30
C ARG A 108 -0.17 -11.83 3.65
N GLY A 109 0.72 -11.32 2.81
CA GLY A 109 1.36 -10.01 2.96
C GLY A 109 0.52 -8.81 2.52
N CYS A 110 -0.76 -8.97 2.18
CA CYS A 110 -1.64 -7.86 1.82
C CYS A 110 -1.87 -6.89 2.98
N HIS A 111 -2.09 -5.62 2.62
CA HIS A 111 -2.48 -4.59 3.58
C HIS A 111 -3.84 -4.90 4.21
N LYS A 112 -4.06 -4.41 5.45
CA LYS A 112 -5.32 -4.64 6.21
C LYS A 112 -6.59 -4.26 5.46
N SER A 113 -6.55 -3.32 4.50
CA SER A 113 -7.71 -2.95 3.69
C SER A 113 -8.28 -4.12 2.86
N VAL A 114 -7.42 -5.04 2.40
CA VAL A 114 -7.86 -6.27 1.72
C VAL A 114 -8.67 -7.14 2.68
N TYR A 115 -8.21 -7.31 3.91
CA TYR A 115 -8.92 -8.08 4.93
C TYR A 115 -10.24 -7.43 5.37
N HIS A 116 -10.29 -6.09 5.45
CA HIS A 116 -11.55 -5.37 5.67
C HIS A 116 -12.54 -5.59 4.51
N ALA A 117 -12.05 -5.66 3.26
CA ALA A 117 -12.91 -6.02 2.13
C ALA A 117 -13.45 -7.44 2.25
N LEU A 118 -12.63 -8.42 2.69
CA LEU A 118 -13.12 -9.79 2.96
C LEU A 118 -14.23 -9.80 4.03
N GLU A 119 -14.09 -9.00 5.09
CA GLU A 119 -15.11 -8.83 6.11
C GLU A 119 -16.41 -8.30 5.51
N LEU A 120 -16.36 -7.17 4.78
CA LEU A 120 -17.54 -6.53 4.18
C LEU A 120 -18.22 -7.39 3.10
N CYS A 121 -17.45 -8.21 2.39
CA CYS A 121 -17.96 -9.13 1.35
C CYS A 121 -18.33 -10.50 1.91
N GLU A 122 -18.11 -10.77 3.20
CA GLU A 122 -18.23 -12.11 3.79
C GLU A 122 -17.41 -13.16 3.02
N ALA A 123 -16.33 -12.73 2.36
CA ALA A 123 -15.55 -13.58 1.48
C ALA A 123 -14.70 -14.60 2.26
N VAL A 124 -14.46 -15.73 1.62
CA VAL A 124 -13.64 -16.82 2.18
C VAL A 124 -12.21 -16.68 1.67
N PRO A 125 -11.23 -16.41 2.54
CA PRO A 125 -9.84 -16.24 2.13
C PRO A 125 -9.17 -17.57 1.80
N VAL A 126 -8.34 -17.56 0.74
CA VAL A 126 -7.36 -18.61 0.43
C VAL A 126 -5.99 -17.94 0.38
N TYR A 127 -5.16 -18.21 1.37
CA TYR A 127 -3.89 -17.52 1.50
C TYR A 127 -2.76 -18.11 0.69
N LEU A 128 -2.01 -17.26 -0.01
CA LEU A 128 -0.69 -17.55 -0.54
C LEU A 128 0.36 -17.07 0.48
N ALA A 129 1.27 -17.96 0.86
CA ALA A 129 2.38 -17.62 1.75
C ALA A 129 3.56 -17.07 0.93
N PRO A 130 3.88 -15.77 1.00
CA PRO A 130 5.09 -15.27 0.35
C PRO A 130 6.32 -15.92 1.02
N PRO A 131 7.34 -16.34 0.25
CA PRO A 131 8.63 -16.71 0.81
C PRO A 131 9.25 -15.53 1.56
N VAL A 132 10.29 -15.80 2.35
CA VAL A 132 11.05 -14.75 3.05
C VAL A 132 12.49 -14.79 2.55
N ASP A 133 13.04 -13.65 2.18
CA ASP A 133 14.46 -13.52 1.90
C ASP A 133 15.28 -13.71 3.19
N GLU A 134 16.18 -14.65 3.20
CA GLU A 134 16.94 -15.02 4.39
C GLU A 134 17.96 -13.95 4.80
N SER A 135 18.43 -13.16 3.84
CA SER A 135 19.50 -12.20 4.06
C SER A 135 19.00 -10.88 4.67
N PHE A 136 17.81 -10.42 4.29
CA PHE A 136 17.19 -9.19 4.79
C PHE A 136 15.97 -9.45 5.70
N GLY A 137 15.32 -10.59 5.58
CA GLY A 137 14.12 -10.88 6.37
C GLY A 137 12.86 -10.19 5.86
N VAL A 138 12.84 -9.86 4.59
CA VAL A 138 11.70 -9.24 3.90
C VAL A 138 10.89 -10.27 3.13
N LEU A 139 9.63 -9.97 2.84
CA LEU A 139 8.78 -10.84 2.04
C LEU A 139 9.27 -10.85 0.60
N ALA A 140 9.37 -12.05 0.02
CA ALA A 140 9.76 -12.26 -1.35
C ALA A 140 8.56 -12.35 -2.30
N SER A 141 8.81 -12.55 -3.60
CA SER A 141 7.79 -12.61 -4.63
C SER A 141 6.85 -13.81 -4.44
N ILE A 142 5.56 -13.60 -4.66
CA ILE A 142 4.62 -14.70 -4.89
C ILE A 142 4.97 -15.33 -6.25
N THR A 143 5.09 -16.65 -6.30
CA THR A 143 5.45 -17.34 -7.54
C THR A 143 4.21 -17.73 -8.35
N THR A 144 4.39 -17.83 -9.66
CA THR A 144 3.33 -18.32 -10.56
C THR A 144 2.88 -19.74 -10.23
N GLU A 145 3.80 -20.58 -9.72
CA GLU A 145 3.50 -21.96 -9.28
C GLU A 145 2.58 -21.99 -8.07
N GLN A 146 2.80 -21.09 -7.08
CA GLN A 146 1.90 -20.96 -5.92
C GLN A 146 0.49 -20.56 -6.38
N VAL A 147 0.39 -19.62 -7.32
CA VAL A 147 -0.89 -19.16 -7.87
C VAL A 147 -1.58 -20.29 -8.62
N ARG A 148 -0.89 -21.02 -9.52
CA ARG A 148 -1.44 -22.16 -10.25
C ARG A 148 -1.94 -23.27 -9.31
N ALA A 149 -1.17 -23.57 -8.27
CA ALA A 149 -1.56 -24.59 -7.28
C ALA A 149 -2.84 -24.16 -6.54
N ALA A 150 -2.94 -22.88 -6.13
CA ALA A 150 -4.12 -22.36 -5.44
C ALA A 150 -5.37 -22.35 -6.37
N LEU A 151 -5.23 -21.90 -7.61
CA LEU A 151 -6.32 -21.92 -8.61
C LEU A 151 -6.81 -23.35 -8.90
N SER A 152 -5.88 -24.32 -9.02
CA SER A 152 -6.24 -25.73 -9.21
C SER A 152 -6.99 -26.32 -8.01
N ALA A 153 -6.57 -25.95 -6.78
CA ALA A 153 -7.23 -26.41 -5.56
C ALA A 153 -8.57 -25.71 -5.29
N HIS A 154 -8.77 -24.51 -5.85
CA HIS A 154 -9.96 -23.68 -5.66
C HIS A 154 -10.50 -23.15 -7.00
N PRO A 155 -11.03 -24.02 -7.87
CA PRO A 155 -11.51 -23.61 -9.20
C PRO A 155 -12.77 -22.73 -9.13
N ASP A 156 -13.38 -22.58 -7.97
CA ASP A 156 -14.51 -21.70 -7.67
C ASP A 156 -14.07 -20.31 -7.17
N ALA A 157 -12.78 -20.01 -7.12
CA ALA A 157 -12.25 -18.70 -6.75
C ALA A 157 -12.82 -17.60 -7.66
N LYS A 158 -13.12 -16.45 -7.07
CA LYS A 158 -13.72 -15.30 -7.75
C LYS A 158 -12.75 -14.20 -8.06
N LEU A 159 -11.62 -14.15 -7.36
CA LEU A 159 -10.63 -13.09 -7.47
C LEU A 159 -9.28 -13.57 -6.94
N LEU A 160 -8.22 -13.14 -7.59
CA LEU A 160 -6.84 -13.16 -7.06
C LEU A 160 -6.44 -11.74 -6.66
N VAL A 161 -5.96 -11.56 -5.41
CA VAL A 161 -5.47 -10.27 -4.91
C VAL A 161 -4.00 -10.38 -4.53
N LEU A 162 -3.16 -9.52 -5.10
CA LEU A 162 -1.74 -9.45 -4.78
C LEU A 162 -1.35 -8.02 -4.40
N THR A 163 -0.35 -7.88 -3.53
CA THR A 163 0.36 -6.61 -3.31
C THR A 163 1.70 -6.69 -4.02
N SER A 164 1.91 -5.85 -5.02
CA SER A 164 3.15 -5.77 -5.80
C SER A 164 3.32 -4.36 -6.37
N PRO A 165 4.40 -3.64 -5.99
CA PRO A 165 5.47 -4.09 -5.09
C PRO A 165 4.99 -4.28 -3.65
N THR A 166 5.72 -5.09 -2.89
CA THR A 166 5.57 -5.12 -1.43
C THR A 166 6.01 -3.78 -0.82
N TYR A 167 5.82 -3.59 0.46
CA TYR A 167 6.28 -2.37 1.15
C TYR A 167 7.78 -2.16 1.01
N GLU A 168 8.53 -3.26 0.99
CA GLU A 168 9.98 -3.30 0.83
C GLU A 168 10.45 -3.19 -0.64
N GLY A 169 9.52 -3.13 -1.59
CA GLY A 169 9.82 -2.93 -3.00
C GLY A 169 9.94 -4.23 -3.82
N VAL A 170 9.63 -5.40 -3.25
CA VAL A 170 9.73 -6.67 -3.99
C VAL A 170 8.53 -6.84 -4.93
N ILE A 171 8.82 -7.15 -6.19
CA ILE A 171 7.85 -7.29 -7.28
C ILE A 171 7.72 -8.77 -7.65
N SER A 172 6.49 -9.22 -7.89
CA SER A 172 6.18 -10.56 -8.40
C SER A 172 6.09 -10.56 -9.94
N ASP A 173 6.25 -11.73 -10.58
CA ASP A 173 6.01 -11.89 -12.03
C ASP A 173 4.52 -11.78 -12.34
N LEU A 174 4.03 -10.54 -12.34
CA LEU A 174 2.61 -10.26 -12.56
C LEU A 174 2.13 -10.72 -13.94
N SER A 175 2.98 -10.63 -14.98
CA SER A 175 2.58 -11.07 -16.33
C SER A 175 2.28 -12.57 -16.39
N ALA A 176 3.17 -13.40 -15.82
CA ALA A 176 2.95 -14.85 -15.76
C ALA A 176 1.80 -15.22 -14.80
N ILE A 177 1.62 -14.45 -13.72
CA ILE A 177 0.53 -14.65 -12.76
C ILE A 177 -0.83 -14.30 -13.37
N CYS A 178 -0.95 -13.14 -14.04
CA CYS A 178 -2.19 -12.73 -14.72
C CYS A 178 -2.58 -13.75 -15.81
N ALA A 179 -1.61 -14.16 -16.63
CA ALA A 179 -1.86 -15.19 -17.64
C ALA A 179 -2.38 -16.51 -17.03
N ALA A 180 -1.81 -16.93 -15.88
CA ALA A 180 -2.26 -18.15 -15.20
C ALA A 180 -3.67 -17.99 -14.59
N ALA A 181 -3.99 -16.84 -14.00
CA ALA A 181 -5.31 -16.54 -13.44
C ALA A 181 -6.39 -16.44 -14.53
N HIS A 182 -6.12 -15.73 -15.61
CA HIS A 182 -7.03 -15.59 -16.75
C HIS A 182 -7.30 -16.92 -17.46
N ALA A 183 -6.29 -17.80 -17.55
CA ALA A 183 -6.49 -19.15 -18.08
C ALA A 183 -7.49 -19.97 -17.23
N ALA A 184 -7.65 -19.63 -15.95
CA ALA A 184 -8.65 -20.21 -15.05
C ALA A 184 -9.96 -19.38 -14.98
N GLY A 185 -10.08 -18.29 -15.74
CA GLY A 185 -11.23 -17.39 -15.71
C GLY A 185 -11.34 -16.55 -14.42
N VAL A 186 -10.24 -16.36 -13.70
CA VAL A 186 -10.19 -15.61 -12.45
C VAL A 186 -9.54 -14.25 -12.68
N PRO A 187 -10.23 -13.12 -12.39
CA PRO A 187 -9.66 -11.79 -12.50
C PRO A 187 -8.56 -11.54 -11.44
N VAL A 188 -7.67 -10.58 -11.74
CA VAL A 188 -6.55 -10.20 -10.90
C VAL A 188 -6.67 -8.74 -10.47
N LEU A 189 -6.68 -8.50 -9.15
CA LEU A 189 -6.55 -7.18 -8.55
C LEU A 189 -5.16 -7.04 -7.93
N VAL A 190 -4.45 -5.99 -8.32
CA VAL A 190 -3.13 -5.69 -7.76
C VAL A 190 -3.20 -4.42 -6.91
N ASP A 191 -2.89 -4.57 -5.63
CA ASP A 191 -2.55 -3.46 -4.76
C ASP A 191 -1.13 -2.99 -5.10
N GLU A 192 -1.03 -2.02 -5.98
CA GLU A 192 0.19 -1.34 -6.42
C GLU A 192 0.34 0.03 -5.75
N ALA A 193 -0.15 0.17 -4.50
CA ALA A 193 -0.12 1.44 -3.78
C ALA A 193 1.29 2.03 -3.64
N HIS A 194 2.33 1.21 -3.65
CA HIS A 194 3.73 1.62 -3.60
C HIS A 194 4.41 1.70 -4.96
N GLY A 195 3.71 1.46 -6.06
CA GLY A 195 4.27 1.34 -7.40
C GLY A 195 3.66 2.27 -8.44
N ALA A 196 3.07 3.41 -8.05
CA ALA A 196 2.44 4.34 -8.99
C ALA A 196 3.40 4.87 -10.08
N HIS A 197 4.70 4.85 -9.83
CA HIS A 197 5.76 5.25 -10.76
C HIS A 197 6.22 4.12 -11.70
N LEU A 198 5.86 2.87 -11.42
CA LEU A 198 6.35 1.72 -12.19
C LEU A 198 5.79 1.73 -13.62
N GLY A 199 6.65 1.40 -14.58
CA GLY A 199 6.30 1.36 -16.00
C GLY A 199 6.23 2.72 -16.71
N LEU A 200 6.38 3.84 -16.00
CA LEU A 200 6.25 5.19 -16.58
C LEU A 200 7.54 5.68 -17.25
N ALA A 201 8.68 5.05 -17.01
CA ALA A 201 9.94 5.44 -17.65
C ALA A 201 10.86 4.23 -17.90
N PRO A 202 11.76 4.30 -18.90
CA PRO A 202 12.77 3.27 -19.14
C PRO A 202 13.66 3.04 -17.93
N GLY A 203 14.05 1.79 -17.69
CA GLY A 203 14.93 1.40 -16.58
C GLY A 203 14.20 1.15 -15.26
N TRP A 204 12.90 1.43 -15.17
CA TRP A 204 12.04 1.04 -14.07
C TRP A 204 11.32 -0.28 -14.36
N PRO A 205 11.01 -1.11 -13.34
CA PRO A 205 10.19 -2.30 -13.54
C PRO A 205 8.82 -1.99 -14.15
N ALA A 206 8.24 -2.95 -14.85
CA ALA A 206 6.91 -2.80 -15.43
C ALA A 206 5.84 -2.70 -14.33
N GLY A 207 4.82 -1.84 -14.53
CA GLY A 207 3.65 -1.73 -13.67
C GLY A 207 2.62 -2.83 -13.92
N ALA A 208 1.70 -2.99 -12.97
CA ALA A 208 0.68 -4.03 -13.00
C ALA A 208 -0.33 -3.87 -14.14
N VAL A 209 -0.59 -2.64 -14.62
CA VAL A 209 -1.42 -2.37 -15.80
C VAL A 209 -0.81 -3.04 -17.03
N ALA A 210 0.47 -2.77 -17.30
CA ALA A 210 1.18 -3.37 -18.44
C ALA A 210 1.34 -4.89 -18.31
N ALA A 211 1.33 -5.43 -17.09
CA ALA A 211 1.36 -6.86 -16.81
C ALA A 211 0.02 -7.57 -17.03
N GLY A 212 -1.05 -6.84 -17.29
CA GLY A 212 -2.37 -7.40 -17.62
C GLY A 212 -3.29 -7.63 -16.41
N ALA A 213 -3.07 -6.96 -15.27
CA ALA A 213 -4.00 -7.03 -14.16
C ALA A 213 -5.32 -6.31 -14.49
N ASP A 214 -6.46 -6.89 -14.09
CA ASP A 214 -7.80 -6.36 -14.42
C ASP A 214 -8.13 -5.10 -13.64
N VAL A 215 -7.66 -5.02 -12.38
CA VAL A 215 -7.79 -3.84 -11.52
C VAL A 215 -6.46 -3.57 -10.83
N VAL A 216 -5.98 -2.34 -10.94
CA VAL A 216 -4.75 -1.88 -10.29
C VAL A 216 -5.05 -0.66 -9.44
N ILE A 217 -4.65 -0.68 -8.18
CA ILE A 217 -4.85 0.44 -7.28
C ILE A 217 -3.51 1.04 -6.88
N GLN A 218 -3.33 2.33 -7.14
CA GLN A 218 -2.10 3.06 -6.85
C GLN A 218 -2.36 4.22 -5.88
N SER A 219 -1.40 4.49 -4.98
CA SER A 219 -1.37 5.72 -4.19
C SER A 219 -0.42 6.70 -4.85
N LEU A 220 -0.94 7.74 -5.48
CA LEU A 220 -0.10 8.73 -6.18
C LEU A 220 0.83 9.43 -5.20
N HIS A 221 0.33 9.80 -4.03
CA HIS A 221 1.07 10.53 -2.99
C HIS A 221 2.28 9.80 -2.39
N LYS A 222 2.48 8.51 -2.64
CA LYS A 222 3.60 7.76 -2.04
C LYS A 222 4.91 7.93 -2.79
N THR A 223 4.86 8.01 -4.12
CA THR A 223 6.05 8.07 -4.97
C THR A 223 5.99 9.16 -6.03
N LEU A 224 4.82 9.75 -6.25
CA LEU A 224 4.57 10.80 -7.23
C LEU A 224 4.14 12.12 -6.53
N PRO A 225 4.31 13.28 -7.19
CA PRO A 225 4.05 14.59 -6.59
C PRO A 225 2.54 14.91 -6.52
N SER A 226 1.84 14.27 -5.61
CA SER A 226 0.42 14.49 -5.33
C SER A 226 0.17 14.58 -3.82
N LEU A 227 -0.93 15.21 -3.41
CA LEU A 227 -1.27 15.39 -2.00
C LEU A 227 -1.59 14.05 -1.32
N THR A 228 -1.25 13.94 -0.03
CA THR A 228 -1.61 12.77 0.79
C THR A 228 -3.10 12.45 0.64
N GLN A 229 -3.43 11.15 0.65
CA GLN A 229 -4.78 10.61 0.43
C GLN A 229 -5.16 10.40 -1.04
N THR A 230 -4.45 11.01 -2.01
CA THR A 230 -4.73 10.79 -3.43
C THR A 230 -4.33 9.40 -3.89
N GLY A 231 -5.18 8.81 -4.70
CA GLY A 231 -4.94 7.51 -5.33
C GLY A 231 -5.65 7.43 -6.69
N ILE A 232 -5.38 6.35 -7.39
CA ILE A 232 -6.01 6.06 -8.67
C ILE A 232 -6.30 4.57 -8.77
N LEU A 233 -7.44 4.24 -9.35
CA LEU A 233 -7.81 2.88 -9.73
C LEU A 233 -7.80 2.80 -11.25
N HIS A 234 -7.05 1.87 -11.80
CA HIS A 234 -7.06 1.51 -13.22
C HIS A 234 -7.85 0.23 -13.42
N GLN A 235 -8.57 0.16 -14.52
CA GLN A 235 -9.34 -1.01 -14.93
C GLN A 235 -9.08 -1.32 -16.39
N GLN A 236 -9.02 -2.60 -16.72
CA GLN A 236 -8.94 -3.09 -18.08
C GLN A 236 -9.59 -4.47 -18.23
N GLY A 237 -9.96 -4.81 -19.46
CA GLY A 237 -10.65 -6.06 -19.80
C GLY A 237 -12.09 -6.15 -19.24
N ASP A 238 -12.71 -7.28 -19.46
CA ASP A 238 -14.14 -7.48 -19.20
C ASP A 238 -14.45 -8.31 -17.96
N LEU A 239 -13.41 -8.87 -17.29
CA LEU A 239 -13.62 -9.76 -16.13
C LEU A 239 -14.18 -9.01 -14.91
N ILE A 240 -13.84 -7.72 -14.77
CA ILE A 240 -14.42 -6.80 -13.77
C ILE A 240 -14.92 -5.57 -14.52
N PRO A 241 -16.24 -5.45 -14.78
CA PRO A 241 -16.79 -4.35 -15.55
C PRO A 241 -16.56 -2.98 -14.88
N ALA A 242 -16.21 -1.96 -15.66
CA ALA A 242 -16.00 -0.60 -15.18
C ALA A 242 -17.22 -0.03 -14.44
N GLU A 243 -18.43 -0.33 -14.90
CA GLU A 243 -19.69 0.07 -14.25
C GLU A 243 -19.84 -0.52 -12.85
N ALA A 244 -19.41 -1.79 -12.66
CA ALA A 244 -19.44 -2.42 -11.34
C ALA A 244 -18.47 -1.72 -10.37
N LEU A 245 -17.30 -1.32 -10.86
CA LEU A 245 -16.31 -0.55 -10.08
C LEU A 245 -16.85 0.85 -9.75
N ALA A 246 -17.34 1.60 -10.72
CA ALA A 246 -17.91 2.93 -10.51
C ALA A 246 -19.03 2.91 -9.46
N ARG A 247 -19.92 1.91 -9.53
CA ARG A 247 -20.97 1.73 -8.52
C ARG A 247 -20.40 1.51 -7.10
N GLN A 248 -19.31 0.72 -6.96
CA GLN A 248 -18.72 0.49 -5.65
C GLN A 248 -17.93 1.70 -5.15
N LEU A 249 -17.26 2.45 -6.03
CA LEU A 249 -16.60 3.70 -5.68
C LEU A 249 -17.61 4.72 -5.12
N GLY A 250 -18.78 4.87 -5.74
CA GLY A 250 -19.86 5.72 -5.21
C GLY A 250 -20.40 5.29 -3.83
N ILE A 251 -20.09 4.05 -3.37
CA ILE A 251 -20.44 3.57 -2.01
C ILE A 251 -19.30 3.83 -1.02
N PHE A 252 -18.04 3.63 -1.43
CA PHE A 252 -16.89 3.66 -0.53
C PHE A 252 -16.16 5.00 -0.52
N GLU A 253 -16.49 5.92 -1.40
CA GLU A 253 -15.99 7.29 -1.40
C GLU A 253 -17.03 8.28 -0.87
N THR A 254 -16.53 9.46 -0.51
CA THR A 254 -17.38 10.57 -0.09
C THR A 254 -18.22 11.10 -1.25
N SER A 255 -19.44 11.54 -0.96
CA SER A 255 -20.29 12.25 -1.91
C SER A 255 -19.91 13.73 -2.09
N SER A 256 -18.91 14.23 -1.38
CA SER A 256 -18.37 15.58 -1.50
C SER A 256 -16.85 15.50 -1.67
N PRO A 257 -16.37 15.10 -2.85
CA PRO A 257 -14.95 14.88 -3.11
C PRO A 257 -14.19 16.21 -3.06
N SER A 258 -12.98 16.19 -2.51
CA SER A 258 -12.12 17.36 -2.41
C SER A 258 -11.53 17.73 -3.78
N TYR A 259 -11.88 18.91 -4.27
CA TYR A 259 -11.29 19.45 -5.51
C TYR A 259 -9.79 19.75 -5.38
N LEU A 260 -9.29 20.04 -4.17
CA LEU A 260 -7.86 20.18 -3.93
C LEU A 260 -7.12 18.87 -4.20
N LEU A 261 -7.69 17.73 -3.74
CA LEU A 261 -7.11 16.43 -4.01
C LEU A 261 -7.17 16.08 -5.49
N MET A 262 -8.32 16.29 -6.14
CA MET A 262 -8.50 16.02 -7.57
C MET A 262 -7.59 16.90 -8.43
N ALA A 263 -7.44 18.18 -8.11
CA ALA A 263 -6.51 19.06 -8.82
C ALA A 263 -5.04 18.66 -8.63
N SER A 264 -4.67 18.12 -7.47
CA SER A 264 -3.32 17.60 -7.27
C SER A 264 -3.06 16.32 -8.07
N MET A 265 -4.07 15.48 -8.30
CA MET A 265 -3.97 14.31 -9.16
C MET A 265 -3.87 14.70 -10.63
N ASP A 266 -4.74 15.61 -11.11
CA ASP A 266 -4.72 16.16 -12.45
C ASP A 266 -3.37 16.83 -12.76
N GLY A 267 -2.87 17.66 -11.83
CA GLY A 267 -1.56 18.29 -11.95
C GLY A 267 -0.40 17.31 -11.95
N CYS A 268 -0.50 16.21 -11.20
CA CYS A 268 0.49 15.15 -11.22
C CYS A 268 0.53 14.43 -12.58
N VAL A 269 -0.63 14.10 -13.16
CA VAL A 269 -0.72 13.47 -14.49
C VAL A 269 -0.13 14.38 -15.56
N ASP A 270 -0.50 15.65 -15.56
CA ASP A 270 0.00 16.67 -16.51
C ASP A 270 1.52 16.85 -16.40
N LEU A 271 2.04 16.93 -15.17
CA LEU A 271 3.49 17.03 -14.94
C LEU A 271 4.24 15.80 -15.48
N LEU A 272 3.71 14.60 -15.28
CA LEU A 272 4.31 13.36 -15.75
C LEU A 272 4.32 13.28 -17.27
N GLU A 273 3.25 13.71 -17.94
CA GLU A 273 3.21 13.74 -19.41
C GLU A 273 4.24 14.69 -19.99
N HIS A 274 4.40 15.88 -19.40
CA HIS A 274 5.26 16.93 -19.96
C HIS A 274 6.72 16.86 -19.51
N LYS A 275 6.99 16.36 -18.29
CA LYS A 275 8.32 16.36 -17.66
C LYS A 275 8.73 15.01 -17.10
N GLY A 276 7.91 13.97 -17.26
CA GLY A 276 8.17 12.68 -16.64
C GLY A 276 9.54 12.10 -17.01
N GLU A 277 9.91 12.14 -18.28
CA GLU A 277 11.20 11.61 -18.73
C GLU A 277 12.39 12.28 -18.02
N GLU A 278 12.39 13.61 -17.92
CA GLU A 278 13.42 14.38 -17.21
C GLU A 278 13.45 14.02 -15.70
N LEU A 279 12.28 14.05 -15.06
CA LEU A 279 12.16 13.79 -13.62
C LEU A 279 12.59 12.37 -13.24
N PHE A 280 12.23 11.38 -14.05
CA PHE A 280 12.67 10.00 -13.82
C PHE A 280 14.17 9.82 -14.06
N ALA A 281 14.76 10.51 -15.08
CA ALA A 281 16.19 10.50 -15.31
C ALA A 281 16.96 11.14 -14.14
N ASP A 282 16.47 12.23 -13.58
CA ASP A 282 17.03 12.88 -12.39
C ASP A 282 16.98 11.96 -11.18
N TRP A 283 15.85 11.28 -10.96
CA TRP A 283 15.70 10.33 -9.87
C TRP A 283 16.65 9.13 -10.00
N GLN A 284 16.77 8.54 -11.22
CA GLN A 284 17.75 7.48 -11.50
C GLN A 284 19.19 7.94 -11.25
N SER A 285 19.53 9.17 -11.67
CA SER A 285 20.85 9.74 -11.43
C SER A 285 21.13 9.94 -9.94
N ALA A 286 20.14 10.36 -9.18
CA ALA A 286 20.24 10.51 -7.73
C ALA A 286 20.44 9.16 -7.03
N LEU A 287 19.73 8.10 -7.46
CA LEU A 287 19.91 6.74 -6.94
C LEU A 287 21.30 6.18 -7.31
N ALA A 288 21.79 6.42 -8.52
CA ALA A 288 23.14 6.00 -8.91
C ALA A 288 24.23 6.69 -8.08
N ALA A 289 24.07 8.00 -7.81
CA ALA A 289 24.98 8.73 -6.92
C ALA A 289 24.92 8.21 -5.46
N PHE A 290 23.74 7.81 -4.99
CA PHE A 290 23.59 7.14 -3.70
C PHE A 290 24.34 5.80 -3.67
N ASP A 291 24.19 4.97 -4.70
CA ASP A 291 24.85 3.67 -4.81
C ASP A 291 26.38 3.80 -4.79
N GLU A 292 26.95 4.79 -5.46
CA GLU A 292 28.36 5.09 -5.40
C GLU A 292 28.80 5.53 -3.98
N ALA A 293 28.00 6.39 -3.35
CA ALA A 293 28.33 6.95 -2.03
C ALA A 293 28.26 5.91 -0.90
N ILE A 294 27.47 4.85 -1.03
CA ILE A 294 27.35 3.76 -0.03
C ILE A 294 28.36 2.62 -0.22
N GLN A 295 29.20 2.63 -1.25
CA GLN A 295 30.24 1.60 -1.47
C GLN A 295 31.14 1.35 -0.26
N PRO A 296 31.46 2.35 0.61
CA PRO A 296 32.26 2.12 1.82
C PRO A 296 31.56 1.34 2.93
N LEU A 297 30.26 1.03 2.84
CA LEU A 297 29.55 0.28 3.87
C LEU A 297 30.16 -1.14 4.06
N THR A 298 30.36 -1.53 5.32
CA THR A 298 30.94 -2.81 5.70
C THR A 298 30.08 -3.60 6.69
N ARG A 299 29.15 -2.95 7.37
CA ARG A 299 28.26 -3.49 8.40
C ARG A 299 26.81 -3.38 8.01
N LEU A 300 26.39 -2.19 7.59
CA LEU A 300 25.07 -1.96 7.03
C LEU A 300 25.04 -2.46 5.59
N ARG A 301 23.88 -2.92 5.14
CA ARG A 301 23.66 -3.34 3.76
C ARG A 301 22.36 -2.71 3.27
N VAL A 302 22.30 -2.34 1.99
CA VAL A 302 21.09 -1.81 1.35
C VAL A 302 20.64 -2.81 0.30
N LEU A 303 19.40 -3.24 0.36
CA LEU A 303 18.81 -4.28 -0.50
C LEU A 303 18.86 -3.85 -1.97
N CYS A 304 19.47 -4.67 -2.80
CA CYS A 304 19.65 -4.42 -4.25
C CYS A 304 20.38 -3.11 -4.60
N HIS A 305 21.19 -2.56 -3.67
CA HIS A 305 21.95 -1.32 -3.84
C HIS A 305 23.41 -1.47 -3.41
N GLY A 306 24.30 -0.63 -3.96
CA GLY A 306 25.72 -0.63 -3.62
C GLY A 306 26.40 -1.94 -3.96
N ALA A 307 26.88 -2.67 -2.95
CA ALA A 307 27.51 -3.97 -3.12
C ALA A 307 26.52 -5.14 -3.24
N ASP A 308 25.23 -4.91 -3.00
CA ASP A 308 24.18 -5.91 -3.11
C ASP A 308 23.48 -5.83 -4.48
N SER A 309 22.96 -6.95 -4.95
CA SER A 309 22.29 -7.02 -6.25
C SER A 309 21.15 -8.04 -6.22
N ILE A 310 20.21 -7.90 -7.14
CA ILE A 310 19.05 -8.78 -7.23
C ILE A 310 19.44 -10.25 -7.44
N GLN A 311 20.61 -10.54 -8.03
CA GLN A 311 21.13 -11.90 -8.24
C GLN A 311 21.41 -12.61 -6.90
N ASN A 312 21.58 -11.86 -5.81
CA ASN A 312 21.76 -12.39 -4.47
C ASN A 312 20.44 -12.85 -3.83
N HIS A 313 19.30 -12.54 -4.46
CA HIS A 313 17.95 -12.76 -3.95
C HIS A 313 17.12 -13.63 -4.92
N PRO A 314 17.38 -14.94 -5.01
CA PRO A 314 16.76 -15.82 -5.99
C PRO A 314 15.24 -15.96 -5.82
N ALA A 315 14.69 -15.55 -4.68
CA ALA A 315 13.25 -15.52 -4.44
C ALA A 315 12.57 -14.22 -4.91
N PHE A 316 13.31 -13.26 -5.47
CA PHE A 316 12.76 -12.04 -6.04
C PHE A 316 12.67 -12.17 -7.57
N PHE A 317 11.53 -11.81 -8.13
CA PHE A 317 11.40 -11.64 -9.57
C PHE A 317 12.02 -10.29 -10.00
N ALA A 318 11.65 -9.21 -9.31
CA ALA A 318 12.22 -7.88 -9.49
C ALA A 318 12.16 -7.08 -8.18
N HIS A 319 12.83 -5.93 -8.16
CA HIS A 319 12.83 -5.01 -7.03
C HIS A 319 12.69 -3.57 -7.52
N ASP A 320 11.93 -2.76 -6.80
CA ASP A 320 11.77 -1.31 -7.03
C ASP A 320 13.01 -0.57 -6.52
N PRO A 321 13.83 0.03 -7.39
CA PRO A 321 15.04 0.73 -6.96
C PRO A 321 14.77 1.98 -6.12
N GLY A 322 13.53 2.48 -6.09
CA GLY A 322 13.12 3.59 -5.22
C GLY A 322 12.95 3.21 -3.75
N LYS A 323 13.02 1.92 -3.40
CA LYS A 323 12.86 1.40 -2.04
C LYS A 323 14.22 1.07 -1.43
N LEU A 324 14.71 1.92 -0.55
CA LEU A 324 15.99 1.72 0.12
C LEU A 324 15.77 0.99 1.45
N VAL A 325 15.85 -0.35 1.42
CA VAL A 325 15.77 -1.18 2.63
C VAL A 325 17.16 -1.34 3.21
N ILE A 326 17.42 -0.74 4.37
CA ILE A 326 18.74 -0.71 5.00
C ILE A 326 18.75 -1.70 6.17
N SER A 327 19.54 -2.74 6.08
CA SER A 327 19.67 -3.81 7.07
C SER A 327 20.78 -3.53 8.10
N THR A 328 20.45 -3.75 9.37
CA THR A 328 21.39 -3.72 10.51
C THR A 328 21.83 -5.12 10.94
N ARG A 329 21.42 -6.17 10.23
CA ARG A 329 21.75 -7.56 10.56
C ARG A 329 23.26 -7.79 10.65
N GLY A 330 23.70 -8.49 11.69
CA GLY A 330 25.13 -8.69 11.97
C GLY A 330 25.78 -7.54 12.73
N THR A 331 24.99 -6.63 13.27
CA THR A 331 25.43 -5.56 14.19
C THR A 331 24.62 -5.61 15.49
N ALA A 332 25.04 -4.83 16.48
CA ALA A 332 24.26 -4.64 17.72
C ALA A 332 23.14 -3.61 17.58
N LEU A 333 23.07 -2.91 16.43
CA LEU A 333 22.07 -1.87 16.17
C LEU A 333 20.78 -2.52 15.65
N THR A 334 19.63 -2.13 16.19
CA THR A 334 18.31 -2.53 15.69
C THR A 334 17.80 -1.57 14.63
N GLY A 335 16.82 -1.96 13.83
CA GLY A 335 16.15 -1.06 12.90
C GLY A 335 15.61 0.21 13.59
N PRO A 336 14.82 0.12 14.67
CA PRO A 336 14.40 1.29 15.44
C PRO A 336 15.56 2.13 15.95
N GLY A 337 16.67 1.51 16.36
CA GLY A 337 17.88 2.21 16.78
C GLY A 337 18.56 2.97 15.65
N LEU A 338 18.62 2.40 14.44
CA LEU A 338 19.13 3.10 13.26
C LEU A 338 18.25 4.29 12.89
N MET A 339 16.92 4.11 12.90
CA MET A 339 15.97 5.19 12.62
C MET A 339 16.10 6.35 13.62
N ALA A 340 16.27 6.05 14.92
CA ALA A 340 16.47 7.06 15.96
C ALA A 340 17.78 7.84 15.72
N ARG A 341 18.88 7.14 15.44
CA ARG A 341 20.18 7.78 15.15
C ARG A 341 20.13 8.70 13.93
N LEU A 342 19.50 8.24 12.84
CA LEU A 342 19.34 9.06 11.62
C LEU A 342 18.55 10.33 11.90
N ARG A 343 17.49 10.26 12.71
CA ARG A 343 16.68 11.41 13.12
C ARG A 343 17.46 12.37 14.02
N GLU A 344 18.08 11.85 15.08
CA GLU A 344 18.68 12.66 16.14
C GLU A 344 20.04 13.23 15.75
N GLU A 345 20.90 12.44 15.07
CA GLU A 345 22.27 12.83 14.74
C GLU A 345 22.37 13.52 13.36
N PHE A 346 21.45 13.20 12.42
CA PHE A 346 21.55 13.64 11.02
C PHE A 346 20.32 14.37 10.49
N SER A 347 19.26 14.53 11.30
CA SER A 347 17.99 15.17 10.90
C SER A 347 17.35 14.51 9.67
N ILE A 348 17.39 13.16 9.60
CA ILE A 348 16.81 12.36 8.54
C ILE A 348 15.63 11.56 9.12
N GLU A 349 14.43 11.79 8.61
CA GLU A 349 13.23 11.03 8.95
C GLU A 349 13.02 9.90 7.93
N LEU A 350 12.86 8.68 8.42
CA LEU A 350 12.61 7.52 7.59
C LEU A 350 11.14 7.11 7.63
N GLU A 351 10.71 6.33 6.66
CA GLU A 351 9.33 5.85 6.55
C GLU A 351 8.98 4.87 7.66
N MET A 352 9.82 3.85 7.87
CA MET A 352 9.57 2.85 8.91
C MET A 352 10.82 2.12 9.37
N ALA A 353 10.70 1.46 10.54
CA ALA A 353 11.68 0.53 11.06
C ALA A 353 11.02 -0.81 11.43
N SER A 354 11.66 -1.90 11.10
CA SER A 354 11.37 -3.24 11.58
C SER A 354 12.47 -3.71 12.53
N GLY A 355 12.48 -4.98 12.95
CA GLY A 355 13.42 -5.49 13.95
C GLY A 355 14.89 -5.20 13.63
N ASP A 356 15.34 -5.51 12.43
CA ASP A 356 16.73 -5.43 11.99
C ASP A 356 16.92 -4.75 10.62
N TRP A 357 15.95 -3.93 10.20
CA TRP A 357 16.05 -3.08 9.02
C TRP A 357 15.14 -1.85 9.10
N VAL A 358 15.42 -0.86 8.27
CA VAL A 358 14.61 0.35 8.07
C VAL A 358 14.33 0.55 6.58
N ILE A 359 13.31 1.35 6.26
CA ILE A 359 13.01 1.78 4.89
C ILE A 359 13.13 3.29 4.78
N ALA A 360 13.93 3.75 3.82
CA ALA A 360 13.82 5.07 3.23
C ALA A 360 13.05 4.94 1.91
N MET A 361 11.94 5.66 1.79
CA MET A 361 11.18 5.75 0.54
C MET A 361 11.69 6.92 -0.26
N THR A 362 11.98 6.68 -1.53
CA THR A 362 12.29 7.76 -2.48
C THR A 362 11.15 7.92 -3.50
N GLY A 363 11.12 9.05 -4.18
CA GLY A 363 10.11 9.39 -5.18
C GLY A 363 10.59 10.51 -6.11
N LEU A 364 9.76 10.92 -7.05
CA LEU A 364 10.09 11.99 -8.01
C LEU A 364 10.42 13.35 -7.35
N GLY A 365 10.03 13.56 -6.09
CA GLY A 365 10.33 14.78 -5.35
C GLY A 365 11.71 14.80 -4.69
N ASP A 366 12.46 13.68 -4.73
CA ASP A 366 13.78 13.61 -4.10
C ASP A 366 14.87 14.28 -4.95
N THR A 367 15.84 14.85 -4.24
CA THR A 367 17.02 15.45 -4.86
C THR A 367 18.25 14.58 -4.61
N ALA A 368 19.24 14.65 -5.50
CA ALA A 368 20.52 13.99 -5.27
C ALA A 368 21.17 14.42 -3.95
N GLN A 369 20.93 15.66 -3.49
CA GLN A 369 21.43 16.15 -2.20
C GLN A 369 20.84 15.36 -1.03
N ASN A 370 19.53 15.08 -1.02
CA ASN A 370 18.86 14.32 0.05
C ASN A 370 19.39 12.88 0.11
N LEU A 371 19.53 12.22 -1.03
CA LEU A 371 20.05 10.86 -1.10
C LEU A 371 21.52 10.79 -0.66
N LEU A 372 22.35 11.74 -1.07
CA LEU A 372 23.74 11.83 -0.63
C LEU A 372 23.86 12.17 0.86
N GLN A 373 22.94 12.95 1.44
CA GLN A 373 22.88 13.16 2.88
C GLN A 373 22.63 11.84 3.62
N LEU A 374 21.65 11.05 3.17
CA LEU A 374 21.39 9.71 3.71
C LEU A 374 22.62 8.80 3.59
N ALA A 375 23.25 8.74 2.41
CA ALA A 375 24.43 7.90 2.18
C ALA A 375 25.59 8.26 3.16
N ARG A 376 25.88 9.54 3.32
CA ARG A 376 26.93 10.01 4.26
C ARG A 376 26.60 9.65 5.70
N ALA A 377 25.34 9.80 6.12
CA ALA A 377 24.89 9.42 7.44
C ALA A 377 25.05 7.92 7.68
N LEU A 378 24.66 7.08 6.70
CA LEU A 378 24.82 5.63 6.78
C LEU A 378 26.31 5.23 6.91
N VAL A 379 27.20 5.81 6.11
CA VAL A 379 28.64 5.54 6.17
C VAL A 379 29.22 5.97 7.53
N ALA A 380 28.84 7.14 8.06
CA ALA A 380 29.28 7.60 9.36
C ALA A 380 28.83 6.67 10.51
N ILE A 381 27.58 6.21 10.45
CA ILE A 381 27.05 5.22 11.41
C ILE A 381 27.78 3.90 11.26
N ASP A 382 27.95 3.37 10.04
CA ASP A 382 28.59 2.09 9.73
C ASP A 382 29.98 1.98 10.37
N HIS A 383 30.80 3.04 10.25
CA HIS A 383 32.13 3.10 10.84
C HIS A 383 32.13 3.00 12.37
N SER A 384 31.03 3.33 13.04
CA SER A 384 30.89 3.23 14.50
C SER A 384 30.42 1.85 14.97
N LEU A 385 30.02 0.95 14.05
CA LEU A 385 29.41 -0.32 14.39
C LEU A 385 30.44 -1.42 14.52
N ALA A 386 30.29 -2.26 15.56
CA ALA A 386 30.99 -3.51 15.68
C ALA A 386 30.21 -4.65 15.00
N ALA A 387 30.95 -5.63 14.45
CA ALA A 387 30.35 -6.86 13.95
C ALA A 387 29.79 -7.68 15.11
N CYS A 388 28.61 -8.24 14.92
CA CYS A 388 28.00 -9.22 15.81
C CYS A 388 27.67 -10.52 15.02
N PRO A 389 27.48 -11.66 15.69
CA PRO A 389 26.96 -12.85 15.03
C PRO A 389 25.63 -12.56 14.34
N LEU A 390 25.44 -13.13 13.17
CA LEU A 390 24.16 -13.03 12.46
C LEU A 390 23.03 -13.60 13.34
N PRO A 391 21.90 -12.91 13.44
CA PRO A 391 20.73 -13.45 14.12
C PRO A 391 20.21 -14.71 13.38
N PRO A 392 19.35 -15.52 14.02
CA PRO A 392 18.69 -16.63 13.34
C PRO A 392 18.00 -16.21 12.04
N ALA A 393 17.86 -17.17 11.12
CA ALA A 393 17.16 -16.94 9.86
C ALA A 393 15.76 -16.36 10.13
N PRO A 394 15.31 -15.40 9.29
CA PRO A 394 13.97 -14.83 9.38
C PRO A 394 12.91 -15.92 9.22
N GLN A 395 11.81 -15.78 9.91
CA GLN A 395 10.70 -16.71 9.81
C GLN A 395 9.58 -16.13 8.94
N ALA A 396 8.93 -16.98 8.17
CA ALA A 396 7.73 -16.62 7.41
C ALA A 396 6.63 -16.01 8.31
N LEU A 397 5.72 -15.27 7.69
CA LEU A 397 4.51 -14.81 8.37
C LEU A 397 3.72 -16.03 8.86
N PRO A 398 3.08 -15.93 10.03
CA PRO A 398 2.21 -17.00 10.49
C PRO A 398 1.03 -17.17 9.52
N LEU A 399 0.63 -18.42 9.30
CA LEU A 399 -0.56 -18.80 8.56
C LEU A 399 -1.52 -19.58 9.47
N PRO A 400 -2.16 -18.91 10.44
CA PRO A 400 -3.10 -19.56 11.32
C PRO A 400 -4.24 -20.20 10.50
N PRO A 401 -4.72 -21.40 10.85
CA PRO A 401 -5.81 -22.05 10.12
C PRO A 401 -7.10 -21.24 10.17
N VAL A 402 -7.70 -20.99 9.02
CA VAL A 402 -9.03 -20.36 8.91
C VAL A 402 -10.08 -21.37 9.37
N VAL A 403 -10.87 -21.01 10.39
CA VAL A 403 -11.95 -21.83 10.94
C VAL A 403 -13.32 -21.26 10.56
N LEU A 404 -13.44 -19.94 10.55
CA LEU A 404 -14.63 -19.19 10.20
C LEU A 404 -14.26 -18.02 9.28
N PRO A 405 -15.17 -17.58 8.42
CA PRO A 405 -15.04 -16.28 7.76
C PRO A 405 -14.91 -15.16 8.80
N VAL A 406 -14.18 -14.10 8.47
CA VAL A 406 -13.94 -12.95 9.36
C VAL A 406 -15.26 -12.36 9.88
N SER A 407 -16.22 -12.09 8.99
CA SER A 407 -17.53 -11.55 9.32
C SER A 407 -18.27 -12.43 10.33
N SER A 408 -18.31 -13.74 10.09
CA SER A 408 -18.97 -14.70 10.96
C SER A 408 -18.35 -14.78 12.36
N ALA A 409 -17.02 -14.60 12.46
CA ALA A 409 -16.33 -14.59 13.74
C ALA A 409 -16.62 -13.32 14.55
N LEU A 410 -16.72 -12.17 13.88
CA LEU A 410 -17.00 -10.88 14.53
C LEU A 410 -18.42 -10.77 15.09
N GLU A 411 -19.35 -11.56 14.55
CA GLU A 411 -20.75 -11.62 15.04
C GLU A 411 -20.94 -12.54 16.26
N GLN A 412 -19.89 -13.29 16.66
CA GLN A 412 -19.97 -14.21 17.77
C GLN A 412 -19.55 -13.58 19.10
N PRO A 413 -20.07 -14.07 20.24
CA PRO A 413 -19.60 -13.68 21.56
C PRO A 413 -18.10 -13.99 21.73
N PHE A 414 -17.39 -13.10 22.37
CA PHE A 414 -15.97 -13.25 22.66
C PHE A 414 -15.67 -13.10 24.15
N GLU A 415 -14.53 -13.59 24.55
CA GLU A 415 -13.93 -13.36 25.86
C GLU A 415 -12.50 -12.83 25.71
N GLU A 416 -12.07 -12.05 26.67
CA GLU A 416 -10.69 -11.58 26.74
C GLU A 416 -9.85 -12.56 27.57
N ARG A 417 -8.72 -13.04 27.04
CA ARG A 417 -7.83 -13.98 27.71
C ARG A 417 -6.40 -13.50 27.74
N ALA A 418 -5.64 -13.95 28.73
CA ALA A 418 -4.20 -13.75 28.73
C ALA A 418 -3.59 -14.32 27.43
N PHE A 419 -2.77 -13.54 26.74
CA PHE A 419 -2.21 -13.88 25.44
C PHE A 419 -1.58 -15.28 25.39
N ALA A 420 -0.78 -15.64 26.41
CA ALA A 420 -0.14 -16.94 26.52
C ALA A 420 -1.11 -18.13 26.67
N ALA A 421 -2.37 -17.88 27.05
CA ALA A 421 -3.40 -18.89 27.25
C ALA A 421 -4.35 -19.06 26.06
N CYS A 422 -4.02 -18.46 24.90
CA CYS A 422 -4.90 -18.44 23.73
C CYS A 422 -4.60 -19.55 22.72
N ASP A 423 -3.57 -20.40 22.91
CA ASP A 423 -3.24 -21.49 21.98
C ASP A 423 -4.46 -22.39 21.73
N GLY A 424 -4.74 -22.67 20.45
CA GLY A 424 -5.88 -23.48 20.01
C GLY A 424 -7.25 -22.76 19.96
N ARG A 425 -7.36 -21.53 20.51
CA ARG A 425 -8.60 -20.75 20.49
C ARG A 425 -8.80 -20.07 19.12
N ILE A 426 -10.04 -19.70 18.82
CA ILE A 426 -10.37 -18.94 17.61
C ILE A 426 -10.29 -17.45 17.94
N CYS A 427 -9.51 -16.70 17.16
CA CYS A 427 -9.34 -15.27 17.33
C CYS A 427 -10.64 -14.51 17.01
N ALA A 428 -10.93 -13.47 17.80
CA ALA A 428 -12.09 -12.60 17.62
C ALA A 428 -11.71 -11.14 17.34
N GLU A 429 -10.43 -10.88 17.03
CA GLU A 429 -9.94 -9.54 16.72
C GLU A 429 -8.83 -9.56 15.68
N TYR A 430 -8.59 -8.43 15.03
CA TYR A 430 -7.41 -8.26 14.19
C TYR A 430 -6.19 -7.96 15.06
N VAL A 431 -5.05 -8.59 14.74
CA VAL A 431 -3.75 -8.23 15.30
C VAL A 431 -2.76 -8.02 14.16
N TRP A 432 -2.06 -6.88 14.17
CA TRP A 432 -1.07 -6.54 13.16
C TRP A 432 0.17 -5.90 13.75
N ALA A 433 1.28 -6.02 13.04
CA ALA A 433 2.47 -5.20 13.27
C ALA A 433 2.33 -3.89 12.47
N TYR A 434 2.68 -2.76 13.07
CA TYR A 434 2.63 -1.48 12.35
C TYR A 434 3.90 -0.66 12.60
N PRO A 435 4.48 -0.13 11.53
CA PRO A 435 4.25 -0.39 10.11
C PRO A 435 4.57 -1.84 9.71
N PRO A 436 4.12 -2.38 8.55
CA PRO A 436 3.34 -1.77 7.49
C PRO A 436 1.81 -1.97 7.61
N GLY A 437 1.30 -2.61 8.65
CA GLY A 437 -0.13 -2.87 8.81
C GLY A 437 -0.59 -4.20 8.20
N ILE A 438 0.32 -5.18 8.08
CA ILE A 438 0.03 -6.55 7.66
C ILE A 438 -0.54 -7.33 8.86
N PRO A 439 -1.73 -7.94 8.76
CA PRO A 439 -2.28 -8.74 9.84
C PRO A 439 -1.46 -10.01 10.10
N LEU A 440 -1.16 -10.26 11.37
CA LEU A 440 -0.53 -11.49 11.86
C LEU A 440 -1.58 -12.58 12.14
N ILE A 441 -2.77 -12.17 12.58
CA ILE A 441 -3.96 -13.00 12.73
C ILE A 441 -5.19 -12.12 12.50
N VAL A 442 -6.27 -12.72 11.99
CA VAL A 442 -7.55 -12.06 11.78
C VAL A 442 -8.67 -12.84 12.47
N PRO A 443 -9.85 -12.22 12.72
CA PRO A 443 -10.98 -12.92 13.30
C PRO A 443 -11.33 -14.18 12.51
N GLY A 444 -11.65 -15.27 13.22
CA GLY A 444 -11.99 -16.56 12.63
C GLY A 444 -10.81 -17.50 12.40
N GLU A 445 -9.58 -17.01 12.53
CA GLU A 445 -8.38 -17.85 12.49
C GLU A 445 -8.10 -18.48 13.85
N ARG A 446 -7.52 -19.68 13.85
CA ARG A 446 -7.11 -20.40 15.08
C ARG A 446 -5.76 -19.88 15.55
N VAL A 447 -5.70 -19.38 16.76
CA VAL A 447 -4.44 -19.03 17.41
C VAL A 447 -3.57 -20.29 17.51
N ASP A 448 -2.38 -20.24 16.96
CA ASP A 448 -1.41 -21.34 17.00
C ASP A 448 -0.06 -20.88 17.57
N ARG A 449 0.82 -21.85 17.78
CA ARG A 449 2.15 -21.59 18.35
C ARG A 449 3.02 -20.71 17.45
N SER A 450 2.81 -20.76 16.12
CA SER A 450 3.58 -19.95 15.17
C SER A 450 3.24 -18.46 15.32
N PHE A 451 1.96 -18.12 15.45
CA PHE A 451 1.49 -16.78 15.73
C PHE A 451 1.98 -16.26 17.09
N LEU A 452 1.85 -17.08 18.16
CA LEU A 452 2.30 -16.69 19.51
C LEU A 452 3.82 -16.42 19.52
N ALA A 453 4.61 -17.27 18.87
CA ALA A 453 6.07 -17.12 18.77
C ALA A 453 6.45 -15.88 17.93
N CYS A 454 5.73 -15.61 16.84
CA CYS A 454 5.93 -14.42 16.01
C CYS A 454 5.70 -13.14 16.81
N CYS A 455 4.58 -13.03 17.52
CA CYS A 455 4.28 -11.88 18.37
C CYS A 455 5.33 -11.67 19.46
N ALA A 456 5.73 -12.73 20.16
CA ALA A 456 6.77 -12.67 21.21
C ALA A 456 8.12 -12.22 20.63
N ARG A 457 8.49 -12.64 19.43
CA ARG A 457 9.72 -12.22 18.72
C ARG A 457 9.64 -10.73 18.37
N LEU A 458 8.58 -10.28 17.70
CA LEU A 458 8.40 -8.89 17.28
C LEU A 458 8.42 -7.94 18.48
N THR A 459 7.77 -8.31 19.59
CA THR A 459 7.79 -7.52 20.83
C THR A 459 9.21 -7.39 21.39
N ARG A 460 10.01 -8.47 21.40
CA ARG A 460 11.42 -8.41 21.83
C ARG A 460 12.30 -7.55 20.92
N GLN A 461 11.96 -7.44 19.64
CA GLN A 461 12.64 -6.59 18.68
C GLN A 461 12.16 -5.12 18.74
N GLY A 462 11.27 -4.77 19.69
CA GLY A 462 10.74 -3.42 19.84
C GLY A 462 9.65 -3.05 18.82
N VAL A 463 9.15 -4.01 18.03
CA VAL A 463 8.04 -3.77 17.10
C VAL A 463 6.74 -3.70 17.88
N ARG A 464 6.00 -2.63 17.67
CA ARG A 464 4.69 -2.44 18.31
C ARG A 464 3.62 -3.28 17.63
N LEU A 465 2.93 -4.08 18.46
CA LEU A 465 1.76 -4.83 18.04
C LEU A 465 0.49 -4.01 18.32
N HIS A 466 -0.42 -4.00 17.38
CA HIS A 466 -1.72 -3.37 17.48
C HIS A 466 -2.82 -4.42 17.37
N SER A 467 -3.95 -4.17 18.04
CA SER A 467 -5.15 -4.98 17.87
C SER A 467 -6.40 -4.10 17.89
N THR A 468 -7.50 -4.60 17.37
CA THR A 468 -8.79 -3.94 17.49
C THR A 468 -9.33 -3.97 18.93
N GLY A 469 -8.86 -4.90 19.77
CA GLY A 469 -9.15 -4.95 21.20
C GLY A 469 -8.29 -4.03 22.06
N GLY A 470 -7.13 -3.59 21.55
CA GLY A 470 -6.28 -2.57 22.18
C GLY A 470 -5.37 -3.05 23.32
N ALA A 471 -5.33 -4.34 23.66
CA ALA A 471 -4.62 -4.87 24.83
C ALA A 471 -3.38 -5.75 24.55
N MET A 472 -2.92 -5.80 23.29
CA MET A 472 -1.72 -6.55 22.93
C MET A 472 -0.44 -5.93 23.53
N PRO A 473 0.51 -6.75 23.99
CA PRO A 473 0.58 -8.22 23.99
C PRO A 473 0.09 -8.89 25.27
N GLN A 474 -0.69 -8.21 26.12
CA GLN A 474 -1.13 -8.75 27.42
C GLN A 474 -2.31 -9.71 27.28
N THR A 475 -3.31 -9.32 26.51
CA THR A 475 -4.53 -10.09 26.30
C THR A 475 -4.87 -10.17 24.80
N LEU A 476 -5.70 -11.15 24.46
CA LEU A 476 -6.25 -11.35 23.12
C LEU A 476 -7.75 -11.71 23.27
N ARG A 477 -8.58 -11.14 22.40
CA ARG A 477 -9.96 -11.54 22.27
C ARG A 477 -10.09 -12.82 21.45
N VAL A 478 -10.79 -13.80 22.03
CA VAL A 478 -11.05 -15.10 21.42
C VAL A 478 -12.53 -15.41 21.52
N LEU A 479 -13.06 -16.23 20.61
CA LEU A 479 -14.47 -16.62 20.67
C LEU A 479 -14.76 -17.37 21.97
N SER A 480 -15.92 -17.06 22.58
CA SER A 480 -16.38 -17.74 23.81
C SER A 480 -16.64 -19.22 23.54
N THR A 481 -16.32 -20.07 24.52
CA THR A 481 -16.63 -21.52 24.42
C THR A 481 -18.08 -21.84 24.75
N ASP A 482 -18.81 -20.90 25.34
CA ASP A 482 -20.19 -21.08 25.84
C ASP A 482 -21.25 -20.69 24.80
N SER A 483 -21.20 -21.25 23.58
CA SER A 483 -22.23 -21.06 22.55
C SER A 483 -23.39 -22.06 22.65
N ASN A 484 -23.74 -22.53 23.85
CA ASN A 484 -24.86 -23.47 24.06
C ASN A 484 -25.97 -22.91 24.96
N SER A 485 -26.32 -21.62 24.84
CA SER A 485 -27.55 -21.15 25.48
C SER A 485 -28.11 -19.89 24.79
N THR A 486 -28.69 -20.04 23.60
CA THR A 486 -29.83 -19.24 23.13
C THR A 486 -30.36 -19.79 21.80
N LYS A 487 -30.86 -21.02 21.81
CA LYS A 487 -31.96 -21.44 20.93
C LYS A 487 -33.11 -21.79 21.84
N GLY A 488 -33.97 -20.81 22.07
CA GLY A 488 -35.22 -21.05 22.80
C GLY A 488 -35.75 -19.77 23.45
N ALA A 489 -36.37 -18.89 22.69
CA ALA A 489 -37.51 -18.08 23.03
C ALA A 489 -38.06 -17.41 21.75
#